data_2c6117091177c5b27ebfcf3312839b31
#
_entry.id   2c6117091177c5b27ebfcf3312839b31
#
_cell.length_a   1.000
_cell.length_b   1.000
_cell.length_c   1.000
_cell.angle_alpha   90.00
_cell.angle_beta   90.00
_cell.angle_gamma   90.00
#
_symmetry.space_group_name_H-M   'P 1'
#
loop_
_entity.id
_entity.type
_entity.pdbx_description
1 polymer ?
#
loop_
_entity_poly.entity_id
_entity_poly.type
_entity_poly.pdbx_seq_one_letter_code
_entity_poly.pdbx_strand_id
1 'polypeptide(L)'
;MNSAHDLGGRHGFGPIAPEAENSEPVFHEDWERKALALVLAAGSLGQWNLDESRFSRESQHPVDYLRQSYYENWLSGLEKLLVEKGLVTEEELSCGRAFSKAEEELQKRVLQPEKVYSTIEKGGSTQMESDEPPEFNIGDRVRAKNRHPLTHTREPGYSRGREGIIEAHYGAHVMPDQNALGNRIGEHLYCVRFDAGELWGKDAPSKHLVFIDLWESYLERA
;
A
#
# COMPACT_ATOMS: atom_id res chain seq x y z
N MET A 1 6.49 4.15 7.19
CA MET A 1 7.46 5.26 7.38
C MET A 1 6.74 6.60 7.40
N ASN A 2 7.37 7.64 7.94
CA ASN A 2 6.85 9.02 7.89
C ASN A 2 7.33 9.68 6.60
N SER A 3 6.49 9.78 5.58
CA SER A 3 6.85 10.38 4.29
C SER A 3 5.65 11.10 3.67
N ALA A 4 5.84 11.65 2.46
CA ALA A 4 4.83 12.42 1.74
C ALA A 4 3.56 11.63 1.37
N HIS A 5 3.60 10.29 1.37
CA HIS A 5 2.43 9.46 1.11
C HIS A 5 1.39 9.50 2.26
N ASP A 6 1.82 9.80 3.49
CA ASP A 6 0.95 9.83 4.67
C ASP A 6 0.32 11.22 4.83
N LEU A 7 -0.69 11.50 4.00
CA LEU A 7 -1.35 12.80 3.88
C LEU A 7 -2.60 12.95 4.77
N GLY A 8 -3.02 11.89 5.45
CA GLY A 8 -4.22 11.91 6.28
C GLY A 8 -4.17 13.00 7.36
N GLY A 9 -5.21 13.83 7.42
CA GLY A 9 -5.31 14.95 8.36
C GLY A 9 -4.41 16.15 8.08
N ARG A 10 -3.72 16.20 6.93
CA ARG A 10 -2.87 17.35 6.54
C ARG A 10 -3.67 18.40 5.77
N HIS A 11 -3.32 19.65 5.96
CA HIS A 11 -3.93 20.80 5.27
C HIS A 11 -3.05 21.30 4.12
N GLY A 12 -3.65 22.14 3.25
CA GLY A 12 -2.90 22.88 2.22
C GLY A 12 -2.93 22.26 0.83
N PHE A 13 -3.68 21.16 0.62
CA PHE A 13 -3.81 20.49 -0.69
C PHE A 13 -4.97 21.03 -1.54
N GLY A 14 -5.67 22.05 -1.06
CA GLY A 14 -6.82 22.62 -1.75
C GLY A 14 -8.10 21.79 -1.61
N PRO A 15 -9.19 22.20 -2.26
CA PRO A 15 -10.44 21.45 -2.26
C PRO A 15 -10.32 20.19 -3.13
N ILE A 16 -11.08 19.16 -2.78
CA ILE A 16 -11.27 18.00 -3.65
C ILE A 16 -12.14 18.47 -4.84
N ALA A 17 -11.64 18.28 -6.06
CA ALA A 17 -12.32 18.64 -7.31
C ALA A 17 -12.42 17.38 -8.21
N PRO A 18 -13.31 16.43 -7.89
CA PRO A 18 -13.48 15.23 -8.70
C PRO A 18 -14.07 15.59 -10.06
N GLU A 19 -13.63 14.87 -11.08
CA GLU A 19 -14.28 14.94 -12.39
C GLU A 19 -15.71 14.39 -12.30
N ALA A 20 -16.56 14.77 -13.25
CA ALA A 20 -17.92 14.25 -13.28
C ALA A 20 -17.89 12.75 -13.65
N GLU A 21 -18.52 11.91 -12.83
CA GLU A 21 -18.49 10.44 -12.92
C GLU A 21 -18.81 9.90 -14.32
N ASN A 22 -19.73 10.55 -15.03
CA ASN A 22 -20.14 10.14 -16.37
C ASN A 22 -19.18 10.57 -17.49
N SER A 23 -18.16 11.36 -17.20
CA SER A 23 -17.17 11.88 -18.17
C SER A 23 -15.73 11.60 -17.76
N GLU A 24 -15.50 11.12 -16.55
CA GLU A 24 -14.16 10.75 -16.08
C GLU A 24 -13.64 9.54 -16.88
N PRO A 25 -12.52 9.69 -17.63
CA PRO A 25 -11.96 8.58 -18.39
C PRO A 25 -11.20 7.63 -17.45
N VAL A 26 -11.20 6.34 -17.76
CA VAL A 26 -10.37 5.35 -17.00
C VAL A 26 -8.88 5.70 -17.09
N PHE A 27 -8.44 6.26 -18.21
CA PHE A 27 -7.08 6.76 -18.42
C PHE A 27 -7.18 8.10 -19.13
N HIS A 28 -6.49 9.12 -18.62
CA HIS A 28 -6.47 10.44 -19.22
C HIS A 28 -5.57 10.49 -20.45
N GLU A 29 -4.50 9.69 -20.46
CA GLU A 29 -3.52 9.63 -21.53
C GLU A 29 -3.23 8.17 -21.95
N ASP A 30 -2.87 7.96 -23.20
CA ASP A 30 -2.60 6.60 -23.74
C ASP A 30 -1.42 5.88 -23.05
N TRP A 31 -0.45 6.63 -22.53
CA TRP A 31 0.69 6.06 -21.83
C TRP A 31 0.32 5.47 -20.46
N GLU A 32 -0.70 5.99 -19.80
CA GLU A 32 -1.17 5.49 -18.49
C GLU A 32 -1.65 4.05 -18.56
N ARG A 33 -2.33 3.70 -19.65
CA ARG A 33 -2.74 2.32 -19.95
C ARG A 33 -1.54 1.39 -20.09
N LYS A 34 -0.47 1.87 -20.74
CA LYS A 34 0.78 1.12 -20.84
C LYS A 34 1.49 1.00 -19.50
N ALA A 35 1.49 2.06 -18.69
CA ALA A 35 2.05 2.06 -17.36
C ALA A 35 1.39 0.99 -16.46
N LEU A 36 0.05 0.96 -16.43
CA LEU A 36 -0.69 -0.09 -15.70
C LEU A 36 -0.31 -1.49 -16.20
N ALA A 37 -0.30 -1.69 -17.52
CA ALA A 37 0.04 -2.99 -18.11
C ALA A 37 1.46 -3.43 -17.74
N LEU A 38 2.44 -2.52 -17.77
CA LEU A 38 3.83 -2.79 -17.38
C LEU A 38 3.96 -3.16 -15.90
N VAL A 39 3.31 -2.41 -15.01
CA VAL A 39 3.34 -2.70 -13.57
C VAL A 39 2.75 -4.07 -13.26
N LEU A 40 1.62 -4.42 -13.88
CA LEU A 40 0.98 -5.72 -13.69
C LEU A 40 1.80 -6.87 -14.29
N ALA A 41 2.33 -6.69 -15.51
CA ALA A 41 3.18 -7.69 -16.16
C ALA A 41 4.48 -7.93 -15.40
N ALA A 42 5.16 -6.88 -14.94
CA ALA A 42 6.36 -7.00 -14.14
C ALA A 42 6.09 -7.59 -12.76
N GLY A 43 5.00 -7.20 -12.09
CA GLY A 43 4.58 -7.78 -10.83
C GLY A 43 4.27 -9.28 -10.93
N SER A 44 3.74 -9.75 -12.07
CA SER A 44 3.45 -11.16 -12.30
C SER A 44 4.69 -12.05 -12.40
N LEU A 45 5.88 -11.46 -12.60
CA LEU A 45 7.15 -12.19 -12.54
C LEU A 45 7.47 -12.71 -11.13
N GLY A 46 6.79 -12.19 -10.09
CA GLY A 46 6.93 -12.65 -8.72
C GLY A 46 8.30 -12.36 -8.10
N GLN A 47 8.94 -11.27 -8.51
CA GLN A 47 10.23 -10.84 -7.97
C GLN A 47 10.09 -9.97 -6.71
N TRP A 48 8.90 -9.48 -6.46
CA TRP A 48 8.51 -8.74 -5.27
C TRP A 48 7.05 -9.01 -4.91
N ASN A 49 6.67 -8.65 -3.71
CA ASN A 49 5.29 -8.72 -3.24
C ASN A 49 4.59 -7.35 -3.28
N LEU A 50 3.30 -7.34 -2.91
CA LEU A 50 2.47 -6.13 -2.93
C LEU A 50 3.04 -5.02 -2.03
N ASP A 51 3.55 -5.36 -0.84
CA ASP A 51 4.00 -4.37 0.13
C ASP A 51 5.39 -3.83 -0.21
N GLU A 52 6.26 -4.62 -0.83
CA GLU A 52 7.47 -4.11 -1.49
C GLU A 52 7.11 -3.10 -2.59
N SER A 53 6.09 -3.41 -3.41
CA SER A 53 5.63 -2.50 -4.46
C SER A 53 5.01 -1.20 -3.91
N ARG A 54 4.31 -1.27 -2.78
CA ARG A 54 3.80 -0.07 -2.08
C ARG A 54 4.96 0.75 -1.52
N PHE A 55 5.88 0.09 -0.83
CA PHE A 55 7.03 0.76 -0.23
C PHE A 55 7.93 1.45 -1.26
N SER A 56 8.13 0.86 -2.44
CA SER A 56 8.91 1.49 -3.50
C SER A 56 8.33 2.85 -3.93
N ARG A 57 7.00 2.96 -4.00
CA ARG A 57 6.29 4.21 -4.30
C ARG A 57 6.30 5.20 -3.14
N GLU A 58 6.07 4.71 -1.93
CA GLU A 58 6.00 5.52 -0.70
C GLU A 58 7.35 6.12 -0.30
N SER A 59 8.45 5.46 -0.66
CA SER A 59 9.83 5.84 -0.30
C SER A 59 10.51 6.77 -1.30
N GLN A 60 9.77 7.32 -2.26
CA GLN A 60 10.26 8.33 -3.18
C GLN A 60 10.58 9.65 -2.47
N HIS A 61 11.38 10.49 -3.12
CA HIS A 61 11.61 11.84 -2.62
C HIS A 61 10.27 12.59 -2.48
N PRO A 62 10.00 13.27 -1.35
CA PRO A 62 8.69 13.88 -1.07
C PRO A 62 8.18 14.83 -2.17
N VAL A 63 9.08 15.61 -2.77
CA VAL A 63 8.71 16.54 -3.86
C VAL A 63 8.24 15.79 -5.09
N ASP A 64 8.91 14.69 -5.45
CA ASP A 64 8.55 13.89 -6.62
C ASP A 64 7.22 13.18 -6.38
N TYR A 65 7.04 12.57 -5.20
CA TYR A 65 5.78 11.94 -4.81
C TYR A 65 4.57 12.89 -4.94
N LEU A 66 4.71 14.15 -4.51
CA LEU A 66 3.62 15.14 -4.52
C LEU A 66 3.38 15.78 -5.90
N ARG A 67 4.37 15.76 -6.79
CA ARG A 67 4.28 16.36 -8.14
C ARG A 67 3.80 15.38 -9.21
N GLN A 68 4.06 14.11 -9.01
CA GLN A 68 3.72 13.07 -9.96
C GLN A 68 2.22 12.84 -10.05
N SER A 69 1.73 12.57 -11.25
CA SER A 69 0.41 11.98 -11.45
C SER A 69 0.39 10.53 -10.91
N TYR A 70 -0.81 9.95 -10.85
CA TYR A 70 -0.99 8.60 -10.32
C TYR A 70 -0.11 7.55 -11.00
N TYR A 71 -0.12 7.53 -12.34
CA TYR A 71 0.67 6.54 -13.07
C TYR A 71 2.16 6.88 -13.19
N GLU A 72 2.56 8.15 -13.12
CA GLU A 72 3.97 8.52 -12.95
C GLU A 72 4.53 7.97 -11.65
N ASN A 73 3.77 8.09 -10.54
CA ASN A 73 4.16 7.51 -9.26
C ASN A 73 4.32 5.97 -9.35
N TRP A 74 3.43 5.29 -10.08
CA TRP A 74 3.52 3.84 -10.29
C TRP A 74 4.75 3.45 -11.10
N LEU A 75 5.06 4.19 -12.16
CA LEU A 75 6.25 3.94 -12.98
C LEU A 75 7.53 4.16 -12.20
N SER A 76 7.63 5.25 -11.45
CA SER A 76 8.81 5.53 -10.62
C SER A 76 9.06 4.43 -9.59
N GLY A 77 7.99 3.91 -8.95
CA GLY A 77 8.09 2.75 -8.05
C GLY A 77 8.51 1.47 -8.79
N LEU A 78 8.02 1.26 -10.01
CA LEU A 78 8.41 0.12 -10.85
C LEU A 78 9.88 0.19 -11.25
N GLU A 79 10.35 1.33 -11.76
CA GLU A 79 11.75 1.55 -12.17
C GLU A 79 12.70 1.25 -11.01
N LYS A 80 12.38 1.77 -9.82
CA LYS A 80 13.14 1.48 -8.61
C LYS A 80 13.22 -0.02 -8.31
N LEU A 81 12.08 -0.74 -8.33
CA LEU A 81 12.06 -2.18 -8.08
C LEU A 81 12.83 -2.98 -9.14
N LEU A 82 12.70 -2.61 -10.41
CA LEU A 82 13.41 -3.28 -11.49
C LEU A 82 14.94 -3.20 -11.29
N VAL A 83 15.45 -2.05 -10.86
CA VAL A 83 16.87 -1.86 -10.56
C VAL A 83 17.27 -2.60 -9.30
N GLU A 84 16.54 -2.43 -8.19
CA GLU A 84 16.83 -3.08 -6.91
C GLU A 84 16.82 -4.62 -6.99
N LYS A 85 15.98 -5.19 -7.85
CA LYS A 85 15.92 -6.65 -8.10
C LYS A 85 16.87 -7.12 -9.20
N GLY A 86 17.66 -6.23 -9.77
CA GLY A 86 18.64 -6.56 -10.82
C GLY A 86 18.02 -7.00 -12.15
N LEU A 87 16.77 -6.64 -12.41
CA LEU A 87 16.08 -6.98 -13.66
C LEU A 87 16.43 -6.02 -14.79
N VAL A 88 16.79 -4.80 -14.45
CA VAL A 88 17.21 -3.73 -15.35
C VAL A 88 18.30 -2.93 -14.67
N THR A 89 19.26 -2.42 -15.42
CA THR A 89 20.27 -1.50 -14.91
C THR A 89 19.83 -0.03 -15.06
N GLU A 90 20.38 0.88 -14.26
CA GLU A 90 20.15 2.33 -14.43
C GLU A 90 20.54 2.83 -15.83
N GLU A 91 21.60 2.25 -16.41
CA GLU A 91 22.05 2.60 -17.75
C GLU A 91 21.03 2.17 -18.83
N GLU A 92 20.46 0.97 -18.71
CA GLU A 92 19.39 0.49 -19.60
C GLU A 92 18.14 1.36 -19.50
N LEU A 93 17.74 1.78 -18.30
CA LEU A 93 16.62 2.73 -18.12
C LEU A 93 16.92 4.07 -18.78
N SER A 94 18.11 4.61 -18.53
CA SER A 94 18.53 5.91 -19.07
C SER A 94 18.58 5.95 -20.60
N CYS A 95 19.06 4.87 -21.24
CA CYS A 95 19.18 4.80 -22.70
C CYS A 95 17.95 4.17 -23.39
N GLY A 96 17.00 3.63 -22.62
CA GLY A 96 15.80 2.98 -23.14
C GLY A 96 16.07 1.70 -23.94
N ARG A 97 17.18 1.02 -23.66
CA ARG A 97 17.63 -0.15 -24.43
C ARG A 97 18.18 -1.24 -23.52
N ALA A 98 17.66 -2.45 -23.67
CA ALA A 98 18.22 -3.62 -23.00
C ALA A 98 19.59 -4.01 -23.61
N PHE A 99 20.54 -4.37 -22.73
CA PHE A 99 21.88 -4.81 -23.14
C PHE A 99 21.99 -6.32 -23.23
N SER A 100 21.12 -7.04 -22.55
CA SER A 100 21.08 -8.49 -22.54
C SER A 100 19.64 -9.03 -22.63
N LYS A 101 19.53 -10.31 -22.89
CA LYS A 101 18.27 -11.02 -22.74
C LYS A 101 18.05 -11.39 -21.27
N ALA A 102 16.79 -11.39 -20.84
CA ALA A 102 16.43 -11.90 -19.53
C ALA A 102 16.83 -13.39 -19.40
N GLU A 103 17.10 -13.82 -18.16
CA GLU A 103 17.40 -15.23 -17.86
C GLU A 103 16.20 -16.14 -18.22
N GLU A 104 16.49 -17.38 -18.62
CA GLU A 104 15.44 -18.33 -19.06
C GLU A 104 14.37 -18.59 -18.00
N GLU A 105 14.78 -18.65 -16.71
CA GLU A 105 13.83 -18.86 -15.61
C GLU A 105 12.87 -17.68 -15.44
N LEU A 106 13.33 -16.48 -15.68
CA LEU A 106 12.49 -15.29 -15.67
C LEU A 106 11.55 -15.25 -16.88
N GLN A 107 12.06 -15.64 -18.06
CA GLN A 107 11.24 -15.72 -19.27
C GLN A 107 10.07 -16.69 -19.12
N LYS A 108 10.25 -17.81 -18.41
CA LYS A 108 9.17 -18.80 -18.13
C LYS A 108 8.06 -18.24 -17.25
N ARG A 109 8.32 -17.17 -16.49
CA ARG A 109 7.34 -16.51 -15.59
C ARG A 109 6.53 -15.41 -16.28
N VAL A 110 6.85 -15.07 -17.51
CA VAL A 110 6.13 -14.03 -18.25
C VAL A 110 4.65 -14.41 -18.38
N LEU A 111 3.78 -13.53 -17.88
CA LEU A 111 2.33 -13.73 -17.97
C LEU A 111 1.89 -13.70 -19.44
N GLN A 112 1.36 -14.82 -19.90
CA GLN A 112 0.89 -14.93 -21.27
C GLN A 112 -0.46 -14.21 -21.44
N PRO A 113 -0.72 -13.57 -22.59
CA PRO A 113 -1.95 -12.79 -22.82
C PRO A 113 -3.23 -13.54 -22.49
N GLU A 114 -3.30 -14.83 -22.80
CA GLU A 114 -4.47 -15.68 -22.59
C GLU A 114 -4.77 -15.94 -21.10
N LYS A 115 -3.77 -15.73 -20.23
CA LYS A 115 -3.89 -15.94 -18.78
C LYS A 115 -4.15 -14.65 -18.01
N VAL A 116 -4.05 -13.48 -18.64
CA VAL A 116 -4.16 -12.17 -17.97
C VAL A 116 -5.49 -12.06 -17.22
N TYR A 117 -6.61 -12.27 -17.93
CA TYR A 117 -7.94 -12.13 -17.33
C TYR A 117 -8.12 -13.04 -16.10
N SER A 118 -7.83 -14.33 -16.25
CA SER A 118 -8.00 -15.30 -15.15
C SER A 118 -7.06 -15.03 -13.97
N THR A 119 -5.87 -14.49 -14.23
CA THR A 119 -4.91 -14.12 -13.17
C THR A 119 -5.42 -12.92 -12.36
N ILE A 120 -5.93 -11.90 -13.04
CA ILE A 120 -6.47 -10.70 -12.38
C ILE A 120 -7.76 -11.04 -11.62
N GLU A 121 -8.66 -11.81 -12.24
CA GLU A 121 -9.93 -12.23 -11.62
C GLU A 121 -9.71 -13.06 -10.36
N LYS A 122 -8.73 -13.96 -10.37
CA LYS A 122 -8.40 -14.79 -9.20
C LYS A 122 -7.92 -13.96 -8.01
N GLY A 123 -7.19 -12.87 -8.27
CA GLY A 123 -6.55 -12.06 -7.24
C GLY A 123 -5.59 -12.86 -6.35
N GLY A 124 -5.30 -12.32 -5.18
CA GLY A 124 -4.48 -12.97 -4.16
C GLY A 124 -5.01 -12.66 -2.76
N SER A 125 -5.41 -13.70 -2.01
CA SER A 125 -5.83 -13.52 -0.61
C SER A 125 -4.64 -13.11 0.26
N THR A 126 -4.90 -12.16 1.14
CA THR A 126 -3.98 -11.79 2.22
C THR A 126 -4.26 -12.56 3.51
N GLN A 127 -5.34 -13.35 3.57
CA GLN A 127 -5.65 -14.18 4.74
C GLN A 127 -4.57 -15.22 4.97
N MET A 128 -4.27 -15.47 6.23
CA MET A 128 -3.34 -16.48 6.72
C MET A 128 -3.95 -17.21 7.90
N GLU A 129 -3.46 -18.40 8.20
CA GLU A 129 -3.72 -19.07 9.45
C GLU A 129 -2.82 -18.47 10.55
N SER A 130 -3.29 -18.44 11.78
CA SER A 130 -2.52 -18.09 12.96
C SER A 130 -2.84 -19.06 14.06
N ASP A 131 -1.82 -19.64 14.69
CA ASP A 131 -1.93 -20.50 15.86
C ASP A 131 -2.08 -19.68 17.16
N GLU A 132 -1.75 -18.40 17.12
CA GLU A 132 -1.90 -17.51 18.27
C GLU A 132 -3.35 -17.00 18.34
N PRO A 133 -3.95 -16.98 19.54
CA PRO A 133 -5.29 -16.42 19.72
C PRO A 133 -5.24 -14.88 19.61
N PRO A 134 -6.35 -14.25 19.17
CA PRO A 134 -6.42 -12.79 19.12
C PRO A 134 -6.32 -12.18 20.53
N GLU A 135 -5.53 -11.12 20.68
CA GLU A 135 -5.33 -10.43 21.96
C GLU A 135 -6.55 -9.58 22.37
N PHE A 136 -7.27 -9.02 21.39
CA PHE A 136 -8.38 -8.09 21.61
C PHE A 136 -9.71 -8.69 21.18
N ASN A 137 -10.77 -8.30 21.90
CA ASN A 137 -12.15 -8.64 21.60
C ASN A 137 -12.92 -7.43 21.05
N ILE A 138 -14.02 -7.70 20.34
CA ILE A 138 -14.94 -6.64 19.90
C ILE A 138 -15.46 -5.89 21.12
N GLY A 139 -15.37 -4.56 21.09
CA GLY A 139 -15.74 -3.66 22.16
C GLY A 139 -14.58 -3.26 23.10
N ASP A 140 -13.42 -3.90 23.00
CA ASP A 140 -12.24 -3.50 23.78
C ASP A 140 -11.78 -2.10 23.38
N ARG A 141 -11.36 -1.31 24.39
CA ARG A 141 -10.66 -0.04 24.15
C ARG A 141 -9.20 -0.31 23.91
N VAL A 142 -8.69 0.26 22.81
CA VAL A 142 -7.29 0.11 22.40
C VAL A 142 -6.70 1.47 22.05
N ARG A 143 -5.38 1.55 22.12
CA ARG A 143 -4.61 2.69 21.62
C ARG A 143 -3.72 2.24 20.48
N ALA A 144 -3.75 2.98 19.36
CA ALA A 144 -2.76 2.80 18.33
C ALA A 144 -1.39 3.26 18.84
N LYS A 145 -0.39 2.39 18.79
CA LYS A 145 0.95 2.69 19.33
C LYS A 145 1.58 3.87 18.61
N ASN A 146 2.23 4.75 19.36
CA ASN A 146 2.98 5.87 18.78
C ASN A 146 4.37 5.41 18.33
N ARG A 147 4.45 4.77 17.16
CA ARG A 147 5.68 4.25 16.58
C ARG A 147 5.96 4.86 15.20
N HIS A 148 7.22 4.94 14.85
CA HIS A 148 7.70 5.59 13.63
C HIS A 148 8.67 4.68 12.87
N PRO A 149 8.20 3.63 12.21
CA PRO A 149 9.07 2.72 11.48
C PRO A 149 9.74 3.43 10.31
N LEU A 150 10.98 3.06 10.00
CA LEU A 150 11.71 3.57 8.84
C LEU A 150 11.31 2.88 7.54
N THR A 151 10.67 1.72 7.65
CA THR A 151 10.22 0.90 6.54
C THR A 151 8.72 1.08 6.29
N HIS A 152 8.16 0.25 5.43
CA HIS A 152 6.73 0.22 5.13
C HIS A 152 5.88 0.00 6.38
N THR A 153 4.72 0.62 6.43
CA THR A 153 3.65 0.37 7.41
C THR A 153 2.30 0.78 6.83
N ARG A 154 1.25 0.13 7.29
CA ARG A 154 -0.14 0.49 6.96
C ARG A 154 -0.83 1.29 8.07
N GLU A 155 -0.12 1.60 9.15
CA GLU A 155 -0.62 2.46 10.21
C GLU A 155 -0.52 3.94 9.81
N PRO A 156 -1.65 4.65 9.61
CA PRO A 156 -1.64 6.07 9.27
C PRO A 156 -1.08 6.91 10.44
N GLY A 157 -0.31 7.94 10.13
CA GLY A 157 0.30 8.80 11.14
C GLY A 157 -0.71 9.48 12.07
N TYR A 158 -1.89 9.82 11.56
CA TYR A 158 -2.92 10.50 12.33
C TYR A 158 -3.60 9.62 13.40
N SER A 159 -3.49 8.28 13.30
CA SER A 159 -4.05 7.36 14.29
C SER A 159 -3.09 7.07 15.45
N ARG A 160 -1.80 7.33 15.30
CA ARG A 160 -0.77 7.00 16.29
C ARG A 160 -1.00 7.69 17.62
N GLY A 161 -0.95 6.92 18.70
CA GLY A 161 -1.22 7.39 20.05
C GLY A 161 -2.69 7.68 20.36
N ARG A 162 -3.61 7.44 19.40
CA ARG A 162 -5.04 7.70 19.56
C ARG A 162 -5.78 6.48 20.09
N GLU A 163 -6.82 6.74 20.89
CA GLU A 163 -7.68 5.70 21.45
C GLU A 163 -8.88 5.42 20.54
N GLY A 164 -9.22 4.16 20.40
CA GLY A 164 -10.36 3.69 19.64
C GLY A 164 -11.00 2.46 20.28
N ILE A 165 -11.98 1.92 19.60
CA ILE A 165 -12.72 0.73 20.05
C ILE A 165 -12.66 -0.31 18.94
N ILE A 166 -12.35 -1.56 19.28
CA ILE A 166 -12.42 -2.68 18.35
C ILE A 166 -13.87 -2.87 17.88
N GLU A 167 -14.10 -2.66 16.61
CA GLU A 167 -15.43 -2.81 15.97
C GLU A 167 -15.60 -4.18 15.34
N ALA A 168 -14.54 -4.72 14.72
CA ALA A 168 -14.55 -6.04 14.12
C ALA A 168 -13.16 -6.70 14.18
N HIS A 169 -13.14 -8.03 14.05
CA HIS A 169 -11.94 -8.84 13.90
C HIS A 169 -12.04 -9.65 12.62
N TYR A 170 -11.05 -9.55 11.76
CA TYR A 170 -11.06 -10.16 10.41
C TYR A 170 -10.26 -11.47 10.31
N GLY A 171 -9.72 -11.96 11.46
CA GLY A 171 -8.77 -13.07 11.45
C GLY A 171 -7.34 -12.63 11.17
N ALA A 172 -6.47 -13.59 10.89
CA ALA A 172 -5.08 -13.27 10.56
C ALA A 172 -4.90 -12.92 9.10
N HIS A 173 -4.10 -11.90 8.85
CA HIS A 173 -3.73 -11.42 7.51
C HIS A 173 -2.22 -11.20 7.45
N VAL A 174 -1.68 -11.20 6.23
CA VAL A 174 -0.27 -10.89 6.00
C VAL A 174 0.08 -9.54 6.65
N MET A 175 1.09 -9.54 7.52
CA MET A 175 1.60 -8.34 8.19
C MET A 175 2.42 -7.49 7.20
N PRO A 176 1.96 -6.28 6.81
CA PRO A 176 2.57 -5.52 5.72
C PRO A 176 4.02 -5.10 5.98
N ASP A 177 4.32 -4.68 7.21
CA ASP A 177 5.65 -4.22 7.61
C ASP A 177 6.69 -5.32 7.37
N GLN A 178 6.36 -6.56 7.72
CA GLN A 178 7.23 -7.71 7.53
C GLN A 178 7.23 -8.20 6.08
N ASN A 179 6.07 -8.17 5.43
CA ASN A 179 5.96 -8.58 4.03
C ASN A 179 6.80 -7.69 3.10
N ALA A 180 6.88 -6.39 3.37
CA ALA A 180 7.75 -5.47 2.64
C ALA A 180 9.26 -5.74 2.85
N LEU A 181 9.62 -6.54 3.85
CA LEU A 181 10.98 -7.03 4.10
C LEU A 181 11.20 -8.46 3.57
N GLY A 182 10.21 -9.02 2.86
CA GLY A 182 10.25 -10.38 2.34
C GLY A 182 9.80 -11.47 3.34
N ASN A 183 9.39 -11.09 4.55
CA ASN A 183 8.94 -12.01 5.59
C ASN A 183 7.42 -12.12 5.57
N ARG A 184 6.89 -13.16 4.93
CA ARG A 184 5.45 -13.40 4.86
C ARG A 184 4.95 -14.07 6.14
N ILE A 185 4.52 -13.28 7.10
CA ILE A 185 3.93 -13.73 8.37
C ILE A 185 2.48 -13.24 8.50
N GLY A 186 1.64 -14.00 9.22
CA GLY A 186 0.26 -13.64 9.53
C GLY A 186 0.17 -12.98 10.90
N GLU A 187 -0.73 -12.00 11.02
CA GLU A 187 -1.05 -11.34 12.28
C GLU A 187 -2.53 -10.94 12.30
N HIS A 188 -3.17 -10.94 13.46
CA HIS A 188 -4.59 -10.57 13.59
C HIS A 188 -4.84 -9.13 13.13
N LEU A 189 -5.91 -8.95 12.35
CA LEU A 189 -6.34 -7.69 11.78
C LEU A 189 -7.68 -7.27 12.38
N TYR A 190 -7.74 -6.04 12.87
CA TYR A 190 -8.93 -5.48 13.50
C TYR A 190 -9.39 -4.22 12.80
N CYS A 191 -10.69 -4.04 12.68
CA CYS A 191 -11.27 -2.74 12.40
C CYS A 191 -11.37 -1.97 13.72
N VAL A 192 -10.69 -0.84 13.81
CA VAL A 192 -10.72 0.06 14.97
C VAL A 192 -11.52 1.30 14.62
N ARG A 193 -12.53 1.61 15.43
CA ARG A 193 -13.36 2.79 15.32
C ARG A 193 -12.83 3.90 16.22
N PHE A 194 -12.54 5.04 15.60
CA PHE A 194 -12.11 6.26 16.27
C PHE A 194 -13.20 7.32 16.19
N ASP A 195 -13.39 8.07 17.27
CA ASP A 195 -14.20 9.29 17.23
C ASP A 195 -13.40 10.41 16.55
N ALA A 196 -14.06 11.22 15.70
CA ALA A 196 -13.39 12.33 15.03
C ALA A 196 -12.77 13.33 16.01
N GLY A 197 -13.38 13.51 17.19
CA GLY A 197 -12.83 14.35 18.24
C GLY A 197 -11.51 13.85 18.82
N GLU A 198 -11.29 12.54 18.85
CA GLU A 198 -10.02 11.93 19.25
C GLU A 198 -8.92 12.19 18.21
N LEU A 199 -9.26 12.09 16.93
CA LEU A 199 -8.29 12.24 15.83
C LEU A 199 -7.99 13.73 15.52
N TRP A 200 -9.02 14.57 15.47
CA TRP A 200 -8.97 15.92 14.91
C TRP A 200 -9.17 17.02 15.95
N GLY A 201 -9.45 16.68 17.20
CA GLY A 201 -9.68 17.65 18.27
C GLY A 201 -11.13 18.04 18.47
N LYS A 202 -11.38 18.93 19.44
CA LYS A 202 -12.70 19.28 19.95
C LYS A 202 -13.63 19.94 18.94
N ASP A 203 -13.06 20.57 17.90
CA ASP A 203 -13.83 21.26 16.84
C ASP A 203 -14.28 20.31 15.73
N ALA A 204 -13.87 19.05 15.79
CA ALA A 204 -14.33 18.04 14.84
C ALA A 204 -15.84 17.75 15.01
N PRO A 205 -16.56 17.42 13.92
CA PRO A 205 -17.98 17.07 14.03
C PRO A 205 -18.19 15.86 14.94
N SER A 206 -18.93 16.05 16.03
CA SER A 206 -19.07 15.09 17.14
C SER A 206 -19.71 13.74 16.76
N LYS A 207 -20.31 13.64 15.57
CA LYS A 207 -20.94 12.41 15.07
C LYS A 207 -20.12 11.68 14.01
N HIS A 208 -18.97 12.21 13.63
CA HIS A 208 -18.13 11.56 12.62
C HIS A 208 -17.27 10.50 13.27
N LEU A 209 -17.25 9.33 12.65
CA LEU A 209 -16.45 8.17 13.04
C LEU A 209 -15.48 7.85 11.90
N VAL A 210 -14.29 7.40 12.27
CA VAL A 210 -13.28 6.92 11.34
C VAL A 210 -12.97 5.48 11.67
N PHE A 211 -13.04 4.60 10.68
CA PHE A 211 -12.74 3.18 10.80
C PHE A 211 -11.43 2.90 10.10
N ILE A 212 -10.51 2.25 10.81
CA ILE A 212 -9.17 1.95 10.30
C ILE A 212 -8.87 0.48 10.60
N ASP A 213 -8.40 -0.24 9.60
CA ASP A 213 -7.93 -1.62 9.77
C ASP A 213 -6.48 -1.60 10.26
N LEU A 214 -6.26 -2.10 11.47
CA LEU A 214 -4.97 -2.10 12.16
C LEU A 214 -4.59 -3.52 12.60
N TRP A 215 -3.33 -3.89 12.38
CA TRP A 215 -2.77 -5.17 12.85
C TRP A 215 -2.52 -5.13 14.34
N GLU A 216 -2.58 -6.29 14.98
CA GLU A 216 -2.48 -6.46 16.44
C GLU A 216 -1.23 -5.78 17.02
N SER A 217 -0.09 -5.93 16.37
CA SER A 217 1.17 -5.31 16.81
C SER A 217 1.15 -3.77 16.78
N TYR A 218 0.23 -3.16 16.04
CA TYR A 218 0.02 -1.72 16.04
C TYR A 218 -0.76 -1.22 17.27
N LEU A 219 -1.38 -2.13 18.02
CA LEU A 219 -2.31 -1.83 19.08
C LEU A 219 -1.73 -2.16 20.47
N GLU A 220 -2.22 -1.48 21.48
CA GLU A 220 -2.03 -1.77 22.90
C GLU A 220 -3.33 -1.50 23.65
N ARG A 221 -3.50 -2.06 24.85
CA ARG A 221 -4.66 -1.77 25.70
C ARG A 221 -4.64 -0.30 26.13
N ALA A 222 -5.80 0.39 26.04
CA ALA A 222 -5.94 1.80 26.44
C ALA A 222 -6.10 1.97 27.94
#